data_0cd2e138d0969ccb2e8d514d266d19ba
#
_entry.id   0cd2e138d0969ccb2e8d514d266d19ba
#
_cell.length_a   1.000
_cell.length_b   1.000
_cell.length_c   1.000
_cell.angle_alpha   90.00
_cell.angle_beta   90.00
_cell.angle_gamma   90.00
#
_symmetry.space_group_name_H-M   'P 1'
#
loop_
_entity.id
_entity.type
_entity.pdbx_description
1 polymer ?
#
loop_
_entity_poly.entity_id
_entity_poly.type
_entity_poly.pdbx_seq_one_letter_code
_entity_poly.pdbx_strand_id
1 'polypeptide(L)'
;RTDLELTDDDLFYVIIEAKKGWILPGKDQLSLYSQRRSLVQSSAKHKVIMSMSECSDTYANSYLPIKQANGIPIMHLPWKRIYELAENSISESNNLQKNLLRELMKYLGGLMTMQTQESNWVFVVSLGTSKPEDCDLTWIEIVQNNMKYFHPLGGNGWPKEPPNYIAFRYYGQLQSIHHIEDYVVTKKLHDEIPEMPDK
;
A
#
# COMPACT_ATOMS: atom_id res chain seq x y z
N ARG A 1 -1.24 -24.38 2.92
CA ARG A 1 -0.94 -24.33 1.47
C ARG A 1 -0.48 -22.89 1.19
N THR A 2 0.61 -22.70 0.45
CA THR A 2 1.06 -21.42 -0.09
C THR A 2 0.42 -21.20 -1.46
N ASP A 3 0.27 -19.95 -1.88
CA ASP A 3 -0.27 -19.68 -3.21
C ASP A 3 0.78 -19.92 -4.28
N LEU A 4 2.03 -19.47 -4.05
CA LEU A 4 3.13 -19.66 -4.99
C LEU A 4 4.45 -19.84 -4.26
N GLU A 5 5.33 -20.65 -4.82
CA GLU A 5 6.73 -20.80 -4.40
C GLU A 5 7.64 -20.60 -5.61
N LEU A 6 8.63 -19.75 -5.48
CA LEU A 6 9.65 -19.51 -6.48
C LEU A 6 10.99 -19.94 -5.91
N THR A 7 11.70 -20.77 -6.62
CA THR A 7 13.00 -21.31 -6.19
C THR A 7 14.01 -21.28 -7.31
N ASP A 8 15.21 -20.94 -6.94
CA ASP A 8 16.43 -21.25 -7.67
C ASP A 8 17.37 -21.88 -6.65
N ASP A 9 17.80 -23.13 -6.89
CA ASP A 9 18.33 -24.06 -5.89
C ASP A 9 19.39 -23.44 -4.97
N ASP A 10 20.30 -22.64 -5.51
CA ASP A 10 21.39 -22.03 -4.74
C ASP A 10 21.21 -20.53 -4.49
N LEU A 11 20.34 -19.86 -5.21
CA LEU A 11 20.23 -18.41 -5.19
C LEU A 11 19.12 -17.91 -4.27
N PHE A 12 17.89 -18.34 -4.50
CA PHE A 12 16.77 -17.85 -3.72
C PHE A 12 15.66 -18.89 -3.51
N TYR A 13 14.91 -18.70 -2.43
CA TYR A 13 13.64 -19.35 -2.14
C TYR A 13 12.63 -18.32 -1.64
N VAL A 14 11.57 -18.10 -2.39
CA VAL A 14 10.52 -17.13 -2.07
C VAL A 14 9.18 -17.86 -1.90
N ILE A 15 8.56 -17.69 -0.76
CA ILE A 15 7.15 -18.06 -0.54
C ILE A 15 6.30 -16.83 -0.72
N ILE A 16 5.28 -16.90 -1.59
CA ILE A 16 4.35 -15.81 -1.85
C ILE A 16 2.98 -16.18 -1.30
N GLU A 17 2.41 -15.28 -0.52
CA GLU A 17 1.02 -15.29 -0.09
C GLU A 17 0.28 -14.13 -0.74
N ALA A 18 -0.63 -14.45 -1.65
CA ALA A 18 -1.41 -13.50 -2.41
C ALA A 18 -2.79 -13.29 -1.78
N LYS A 19 -3.20 -12.04 -1.60
CA LYS A 19 -4.51 -11.65 -1.09
C LYS A 19 -5.21 -10.76 -2.09
N LYS A 20 -6.50 -11.00 -2.30
CA LYS A 20 -7.35 -10.08 -3.06
C LYS A 20 -7.79 -8.94 -2.15
N GLY A 21 -7.80 -7.72 -2.70
CA GLY A 21 -8.21 -6.53 -1.96
C GLY A 21 -7.15 -6.03 -0.98
N TRP A 22 -7.57 -5.15 -0.11
CA TRP A 22 -6.73 -4.45 0.86
C TRP A 22 -6.56 -5.27 2.15
N ILE A 23 -5.86 -6.41 2.04
CA ILE A 23 -5.69 -7.38 3.12
C ILE A 23 -4.22 -7.77 3.24
N LEU A 24 -3.70 -7.76 4.48
CA LEU A 24 -2.41 -8.33 4.83
C LEU A 24 -2.59 -9.70 5.50
N PRO A 25 -1.65 -10.64 5.32
CA PRO A 25 -1.70 -11.93 6.01
C PRO A 25 -1.49 -11.77 7.52
N GLY A 26 -2.12 -12.65 8.29
CA GLY A 26 -1.99 -12.67 9.74
C GLY A 26 -0.62 -13.18 10.21
N LYS A 27 -0.24 -12.84 11.47
CA LYS A 27 1.01 -13.26 12.10
C LYS A 27 1.20 -14.77 12.09
N ASP A 28 0.14 -15.52 12.44
CA ASP A 28 0.21 -16.98 12.54
C ASP A 28 0.50 -17.64 11.18
N GLN A 29 -0.12 -17.12 10.12
CA GLN A 29 0.10 -17.59 8.76
C GLN A 29 1.55 -17.35 8.31
N LEU A 30 2.08 -16.18 8.55
CA LEU A 30 3.47 -15.83 8.21
C LEU A 30 4.48 -16.66 9.02
N SER A 31 4.18 -16.89 10.31
CA SER A 31 5.00 -17.71 11.19
C SER A 31 5.00 -19.17 10.75
N LEU A 32 3.85 -19.70 10.32
CA LEU A 32 3.73 -21.06 9.80
C LEU A 32 4.56 -21.25 8.52
N TYR A 33 4.59 -20.27 7.63
CA TYR A 33 5.40 -20.35 6.41
C TYR A 33 6.89 -20.37 6.70
N SER A 34 7.35 -19.62 7.71
CA SER A 34 8.76 -19.62 8.10
C SER A 34 9.25 -20.94 8.68
N GLN A 35 8.34 -21.82 9.11
CA GLN A 35 8.63 -23.16 9.64
C GLN A 35 8.56 -24.25 8.55
N ARG A 36 8.25 -23.89 7.33
CA ARG A 36 8.05 -24.85 6.25
C ARG A 36 9.34 -25.62 5.97
N ARG A 37 9.25 -26.96 6.00
CA ARG A 37 10.41 -27.82 5.87
C ARG A 37 11.22 -27.55 4.59
N SER A 38 10.54 -27.36 3.46
CA SER A 38 11.17 -27.02 2.18
C SER A 38 11.99 -25.73 2.23
N LEU A 39 11.43 -24.67 2.84
CA LEU A 39 12.13 -23.41 3.01
C LEU A 39 13.29 -23.50 4.00
N VAL A 40 13.09 -24.17 5.14
CA VAL A 40 14.11 -24.32 6.19
C VAL A 40 15.29 -25.12 5.68
N GLN A 41 15.06 -26.23 4.98
CA GLN A 41 16.09 -27.16 4.49
C GLN A 41 16.73 -26.74 3.15
N SER A 42 16.18 -25.72 2.47
CA SER A 42 16.77 -25.21 1.23
C SER A 42 18.18 -24.69 1.45
N SER A 43 19.07 -24.93 0.48
CA SER A 43 20.43 -24.35 0.40
C SER A 43 20.44 -22.89 -0.08
N ALA A 44 19.30 -22.38 -0.53
CA ALA A 44 19.18 -21.04 -1.11
C ALA A 44 19.78 -19.95 -0.20
N LYS A 45 20.63 -19.12 -0.80
CA LYS A 45 21.30 -17.99 -0.13
C LYS A 45 20.33 -16.94 0.37
N HIS A 46 19.29 -16.68 -0.37
CA HIS A 46 18.26 -15.69 -0.05
C HIS A 46 16.91 -16.38 0.15
N LYS A 47 16.35 -16.23 1.35
CA LYS A 47 15.04 -16.78 1.71
C LYS A 47 14.13 -15.64 2.10
N VAL A 48 12.93 -15.58 1.53
CA VAL A 48 11.96 -14.48 1.76
C VAL A 48 10.55 -15.04 1.81
N ILE A 49 9.73 -14.52 2.71
CA ILE A 49 8.28 -14.66 2.67
C ILE A 49 7.70 -13.34 2.17
N MET A 50 6.93 -13.40 1.08
CA MET A 50 6.37 -12.24 0.42
C MET A 50 4.85 -12.24 0.53
N SER A 51 4.30 -11.17 1.08
CA SER A 51 2.88 -10.86 1.05
C SER A 51 2.59 -10.05 -0.21
N MET A 52 1.53 -10.35 -0.92
CA MET A 52 1.08 -9.59 -2.09
C MET A 52 -0.41 -9.25 -1.95
N SER A 53 -0.77 -7.99 -2.12
CA SER A 53 -2.17 -7.53 -2.10
C SER A 53 -2.31 -6.15 -2.74
N GLU A 54 -3.51 -5.54 -2.65
CA GLU A 54 -3.73 -4.16 -3.06
C GLU A 54 -3.16 -3.14 -2.05
N CYS A 55 -2.74 -3.57 -0.86
CA CYS A 55 -2.15 -2.66 0.12
C CYS A 55 -0.93 -1.96 -0.47
N SER A 56 -0.82 -0.65 -0.22
CA SER A 56 0.39 0.09 -0.57
C SER A 56 1.58 -0.30 0.31
N ASP A 57 2.79 -0.01 -0.15
CA ASP A 57 4.02 -0.20 0.63
C ASP A 57 3.95 0.55 1.97
N THR A 58 3.47 1.79 1.95
CA THR A 58 3.33 2.63 3.14
C THR A 58 2.39 2.00 4.16
N TYR A 59 1.23 1.52 3.71
CA TYR A 59 0.29 0.80 4.58
C TYR A 59 0.91 -0.48 5.14
N ALA A 60 1.50 -1.30 4.28
CA ALA A 60 2.10 -2.57 4.69
C ALA A 60 3.27 -2.37 5.67
N ASN A 61 4.09 -1.34 5.47
CA ASN A 61 5.18 -1.00 6.38
C ASN A 61 4.70 -0.68 7.80
N SER A 62 3.51 -0.10 7.94
CA SER A 62 2.92 0.24 9.24
C SER A 62 2.11 -0.89 9.88
N TYR A 63 1.49 -1.76 9.06
CA TYR A 63 0.48 -2.72 9.54
C TYR A 63 0.82 -4.19 9.29
N LEU A 64 1.90 -4.52 8.59
CA LEU A 64 2.35 -5.91 8.49
C LEU A 64 2.68 -6.43 9.91
N PRO A 65 2.03 -7.52 10.37
CA PRO A 65 2.06 -7.90 11.78
C PRO A 65 3.46 -8.29 12.29
N ILE A 66 4.30 -8.81 11.40
CA ILE A 66 5.71 -9.14 11.67
C ILE A 66 6.54 -8.89 10.41
N LYS A 67 7.78 -8.45 10.59
CA LYS A 67 8.74 -8.20 9.49
C LYS A 67 9.79 -9.30 9.34
N GLN A 68 9.79 -10.24 10.28
CA GLN A 68 10.70 -11.39 10.29
C GLN A 68 10.10 -12.55 11.09
N ALA A 69 10.33 -13.78 10.65
CA ALA A 69 10.01 -14.99 11.41
C ALA A 69 11.10 -16.05 11.20
N ASN A 70 11.62 -16.65 12.27
CA ASN A 70 12.71 -17.62 12.24
C ASN A 70 13.94 -17.19 11.41
N GLY A 71 14.32 -15.93 11.51
CA GLY A 71 15.44 -15.35 10.75
C GLY A 71 15.13 -15.05 9.27
N ILE A 72 13.92 -15.37 8.78
CA ILE A 72 13.50 -15.15 7.40
C ILE A 72 12.77 -13.82 7.30
N PRO A 73 13.22 -12.89 6.44
CA PRO A 73 12.55 -11.61 6.25
C PRO A 73 11.17 -11.79 5.62
N ILE A 74 10.25 -10.93 6.02
CA ILE A 74 8.89 -10.85 5.50
C ILE A 74 8.72 -9.49 4.85
N MET A 75 8.36 -9.49 3.58
CA MET A 75 8.21 -8.29 2.76
C MET A 75 6.80 -8.21 2.19
N HIS A 76 6.39 -7.02 1.82
CA HIS A 76 5.17 -6.81 1.05
C HIS A 76 5.51 -6.32 -0.35
N LEU A 77 4.72 -6.75 -1.34
CA LEU A 77 4.81 -6.30 -2.71
C LEU A 77 3.40 -5.98 -3.22
N PRO A 78 3.06 -4.71 -3.46
CA PRO A 78 1.76 -4.32 -3.97
C PRO A 78 1.49 -4.86 -5.37
N TRP A 79 0.23 -5.22 -5.69
CA TRP A 79 -0.18 -5.57 -7.05
C TRP A 79 0.17 -4.47 -8.07
N LYS A 80 0.03 -3.22 -7.67
CA LYS A 80 0.41 -2.06 -8.50
C LYS A 80 1.88 -2.14 -8.93
N ARG A 81 2.78 -2.49 -8.03
CA ARG A 81 4.20 -2.62 -8.34
C ARG A 81 4.50 -3.75 -9.33
N ILE A 82 3.77 -4.86 -9.24
CA ILE A 82 3.89 -5.96 -10.21
C ILE A 82 3.39 -5.50 -11.59
N TYR A 83 2.28 -4.76 -11.63
CA TYR A 83 1.75 -4.19 -12.86
C TYR A 83 2.78 -3.25 -13.53
N GLU A 84 3.36 -2.32 -12.79
CA GLU A 84 4.39 -1.40 -13.28
C GLU A 84 5.65 -2.13 -13.78
N LEU A 85 6.10 -3.16 -13.06
CA LEU A 85 7.23 -3.99 -13.48
C LEU A 85 6.92 -4.73 -14.78
N ALA A 86 5.72 -5.28 -14.93
CA ALA A 86 5.28 -5.95 -16.15
C ALA A 86 5.25 -4.96 -17.33
N GLU A 87 4.68 -3.76 -17.12
CA GLU A 87 4.61 -2.71 -18.13
C GLU A 87 6.01 -2.27 -18.61
N ASN A 88 6.91 -1.99 -17.69
CA ASN A 88 8.28 -1.57 -17.99
C ASN A 88 9.08 -2.66 -18.73
N SER A 89 8.77 -3.94 -18.48
CA SER A 89 9.46 -5.06 -19.12
C SER A 89 9.00 -5.35 -20.55
N ILE A 90 7.89 -4.76 -21.00
CA ILE A 90 7.34 -5.03 -22.34
C ILE A 90 8.34 -4.64 -23.45
N SER A 91 9.01 -3.50 -23.32
CA SER A 91 9.90 -2.97 -24.37
C SER A 91 11.06 -3.93 -24.70
N GLU A 92 11.60 -4.58 -23.68
CA GLU A 92 12.78 -5.45 -23.78
C GLU A 92 12.42 -6.94 -24.00
N SER A 93 11.14 -7.27 -24.02
CA SER A 93 10.65 -8.64 -24.10
C SER A 93 10.48 -9.13 -25.54
N ASN A 94 10.62 -10.43 -25.77
CA ASN A 94 10.25 -11.07 -27.03
C ASN A 94 8.71 -11.18 -27.18
N ASN A 95 8.21 -11.60 -28.35
CA ASN A 95 6.79 -11.62 -28.65
C ASN A 95 5.97 -12.50 -27.70
N LEU A 96 6.49 -13.65 -27.29
CA LEU A 96 5.80 -14.54 -26.32
C LEU A 96 5.72 -13.88 -24.96
N GLN A 97 6.83 -13.36 -24.48
CA GLN A 97 6.89 -12.64 -23.21
C GLN A 97 5.95 -11.41 -23.19
N LYS A 98 5.92 -10.62 -24.27
CA LYS A 98 4.98 -9.49 -24.41
C LYS A 98 3.53 -9.91 -24.26
N ASN A 99 3.15 -11.03 -24.86
CA ASN A 99 1.79 -11.54 -24.73
C ASN A 99 1.47 -11.97 -23.31
N LEU A 100 2.38 -12.70 -22.65
CA LEU A 100 2.21 -13.12 -21.26
C LEU A 100 2.14 -11.92 -20.30
N LEU A 101 3.01 -10.92 -20.48
CA LEU A 101 2.99 -9.70 -19.69
C LEU A 101 1.67 -8.91 -19.87
N ARG A 102 1.17 -8.81 -21.10
CA ARG A 102 -0.13 -8.15 -21.34
C ARG A 102 -1.29 -8.89 -20.70
N GLU A 103 -1.30 -10.23 -20.76
CA GLU A 103 -2.34 -11.02 -20.06
C GLU A 103 -2.23 -10.86 -18.54
N LEU A 104 -1.02 -10.85 -17.96
CA LEU A 104 -0.80 -10.55 -16.55
C LEU A 104 -1.32 -9.17 -16.19
N MET A 105 -0.98 -8.13 -16.95
CA MET A 105 -1.44 -6.77 -16.71
C MET A 105 -2.97 -6.67 -16.79
N LYS A 106 -3.60 -7.33 -17.76
CA LYS A 106 -5.05 -7.40 -17.87
C LYS A 106 -5.69 -8.07 -16.67
N TYR A 107 -5.09 -9.18 -16.20
CA TYR A 107 -5.56 -9.88 -15.01
C TYR A 107 -5.40 -9.02 -13.75
N LEU A 108 -4.24 -8.41 -13.54
CA LEU A 108 -4.00 -7.52 -12.40
C LEU A 108 -4.90 -6.28 -12.42
N GLY A 109 -5.11 -5.68 -13.59
CA GLY A 109 -6.05 -4.56 -13.76
C GLY A 109 -7.50 -4.92 -13.40
N GLY A 110 -7.90 -6.18 -13.60
CA GLY A 110 -9.20 -6.68 -13.15
C GLY A 110 -9.28 -7.03 -11.65
N LEU A 111 -8.13 -7.26 -10.99
CA LEU A 111 -8.06 -7.51 -9.55
C LEU A 111 -7.97 -6.24 -8.73
N MET A 112 -7.25 -5.25 -9.25
CA MET A 112 -7.05 -3.96 -8.56
C MET A 112 -8.35 -3.15 -8.59
N THR A 113 -8.64 -2.49 -7.50
CA THR A 113 -9.76 -1.53 -7.44
C THR A 113 -9.49 -0.35 -8.39
N MET A 114 -10.54 0.30 -8.88
CA MET A 114 -10.42 1.45 -9.81
C MET A 114 -9.55 2.59 -9.25
N GLN A 115 -9.32 2.61 -7.94
CA GLN A 115 -8.48 3.61 -7.25
C GLN A 115 -6.98 3.47 -7.54
N THR A 116 -6.51 2.31 -8.02
CA THR A 116 -5.09 2.06 -8.33
C THR A 116 -4.73 2.28 -9.79
N GLN A 117 -5.71 2.51 -10.66
CA GLN A 117 -5.48 2.92 -12.05
C GLN A 117 -5.38 4.44 -12.15
N GLU A 118 -4.84 4.97 -13.25
CA GLU A 118 -4.90 6.42 -13.55
C GLU A 118 -6.37 6.87 -13.50
N SER A 119 -6.74 7.44 -12.39
CA SER A 119 -8.11 7.81 -12.09
C SER A 119 -8.19 9.33 -11.90
N ASN A 120 -9.13 9.95 -12.60
CA ASN A 120 -9.51 11.35 -12.37
C ASN A 120 -10.50 11.50 -11.20
N TRP A 121 -10.63 10.48 -10.36
CA TRP A 121 -11.47 10.57 -9.18
C TRP A 121 -10.91 11.58 -8.19
N VAL A 122 -11.81 12.44 -7.73
CA VAL A 122 -11.53 13.49 -6.76
C VAL A 122 -12.23 13.11 -5.45
N PHE A 123 -11.47 12.96 -4.38
CA PHE A 123 -12.04 12.78 -3.05
C PHE A 123 -12.42 14.13 -2.46
N VAL A 124 -13.72 14.38 -2.28
CA VAL A 124 -14.20 15.67 -1.79
C VAL A 124 -14.38 15.62 -0.28
N VAL A 125 -13.63 16.44 0.43
CA VAL A 125 -13.67 16.57 1.88
C VAL A 125 -14.37 17.87 2.28
N SER A 126 -15.37 17.76 3.15
CA SER A 126 -15.97 18.91 3.78
C SER A 126 -15.23 19.25 5.07
N LEU A 127 -14.55 20.40 5.10
CA LEU A 127 -13.84 20.87 6.28
C LEU A 127 -14.78 21.70 7.16
N GLY A 128 -14.78 21.40 8.45
CA GLY A 128 -15.43 22.19 9.47
C GLY A 128 -14.57 23.34 9.96
N THR A 129 -15.20 24.33 10.62
CA THR A 129 -14.51 25.41 11.32
C THR A 129 -14.05 25.03 12.72
N SER A 130 -14.34 23.80 13.15
CA SER A 130 -13.85 23.25 14.42
C SER A 130 -12.36 22.92 14.35
N LYS A 131 -11.75 22.73 15.50
CA LYS A 131 -10.38 22.24 15.65
C LYS A 131 -10.36 20.74 15.85
N PRO A 132 -9.35 20.03 15.37
CA PRO A 132 -9.06 18.68 15.85
C PRO A 132 -8.83 18.68 17.36
N GLU A 133 -8.99 17.50 18.00
CA GLU A 133 -8.73 17.36 19.43
C GLU A 133 -7.26 17.72 19.74
N ASP A 134 -7.08 18.60 20.74
CA ASP A 134 -5.77 19.10 21.20
C ASP A 134 -4.91 19.81 20.12
N CYS A 135 -5.53 20.36 19.08
CA CYS A 135 -4.85 21.16 18.05
C CYS A 135 -5.24 22.63 18.16
N ASP A 136 -4.28 23.54 17.98
CA ASP A 136 -4.53 24.97 18.00
C ASP A 136 -5.13 25.52 16.70
N LEU A 137 -4.96 24.80 15.59
CA LEU A 137 -5.47 25.16 14.27
C LEU A 137 -6.81 24.51 13.97
N THR A 138 -7.67 25.17 13.23
CA THR A 138 -8.87 24.58 12.63
C THR A 138 -8.52 23.65 11.48
N TRP A 139 -9.44 22.75 11.10
CA TRP A 139 -9.27 21.90 9.92
C TRP A 139 -8.95 22.68 8.64
N ILE A 140 -9.54 23.87 8.50
CA ILE A 140 -9.29 24.76 7.36
C ILE A 140 -7.86 25.31 7.40
N GLU A 141 -7.43 25.81 8.56
CA GLU A 141 -6.09 26.37 8.74
C GLU A 141 -4.98 25.33 8.54
N ILE A 142 -5.19 24.08 8.98
CA ILE A 142 -4.23 22.99 8.75
C ILE A 142 -4.02 22.79 7.25
N VAL A 143 -5.11 22.71 6.47
CA VAL A 143 -4.99 22.54 5.02
C VAL A 143 -4.36 23.75 4.35
N GLN A 144 -4.75 24.98 4.75
CA GLN A 144 -4.25 26.20 4.13
C GLN A 144 -2.79 26.51 4.47
N ASN A 145 -2.37 26.23 5.70
CA ASN A 145 -1.03 26.59 6.18
C ASN A 145 0.01 25.50 5.87
N ASN A 146 -0.39 24.23 5.99
CA ASN A 146 0.55 23.11 5.89
C ASN A 146 0.43 22.34 4.56
N MET A 147 -0.58 22.63 3.73
CA MET A 147 -0.88 21.86 2.52
C MET A 147 -1.00 20.35 2.80
N LYS A 148 -1.43 19.98 4.01
CA LYS A 148 -1.61 18.64 4.49
C LYS A 148 -3.04 18.41 4.96
N TYR A 149 -3.49 17.17 4.80
CA TYR A 149 -4.76 16.71 5.31
C TYR A 149 -4.60 15.29 5.88
N PHE A 150 -5.31 14.97 6.93
CA PHE A 150 -5.27 13.65 7.54
C PHE A 150 -6.66 13.16 7.92
N HIS A 151 -6.81 11.84 7.97
CA HIS A 151 -8.02 11.17 8.42
C HIS A 151 -7.69 9.79 9.02
N PRO A 152 -8.59 9.21 9.84
CA PRO A 152 -8.41 7.84 10.32
C PRO A 152 -8.40 6.84 9.17
N LEU A 153 -7.50 5.87 9.23
CA LEU A 153 -7.37 4.88 8.19
C LEU A 153 -8.53 3.87 8.23
N GLY A 154 -9.30 3.81 7.14
CA GLY A 154 -10.33 2.78 6.93
C GLY A 154 -11.59 2.88 7.79
N GLY A 155 -11.80 3.97 8.55
CA GLY A 155 -13.03 4.26 9.26
C GLY A 155 -13.99 5.13 8.45
N ASN A 156 -15.31 5.08 8.72
CA ASN A 156 -16.31 6.02 8.20
C ASN A 156 -16.30 6.24 6.67
N GLY A 157 -15.94 5.22 5.90
CA GLY A 157 -15.87 5.33 4.43
C GLY A 157 -14.61 6.04 3.89
N TRP A 158 -13.64 6.35 4.73
CA TRP A 158 -12.37 6.91 4.31
C TRP A 158 -11.57 5.93 3.47
N PRO A 159 -10.95 6.36 2.35
CA PRO A 159 -10.11 5.51 1.54
C PRO A 159 -8.85 5.11 2.32
N LYS A 160 -8.41 3.86 2.17
CA LYS A 160 -7.16 3.37 2.76
C LYS A 160 -5.95 3.81 1.96
N GLU A 161 -6.12 3.98 0.67
CA GLU A 161 -5.17 4.57 -0.26
C GLU A 161 -5.84 5.80 -0.88
N PRO A 162 -5.19 6.97 -0.87
CA PRO A 162 -5.79 8.18 -1.43
C PRO A 162 -5.95 8.05 -2.95
N PRO A 163 -6.98 8.66 -3.56
CA PRO A 163 -7.05 8.85 -4.99
C PRO A 163 -5.99 9.86 -5.46
N ASN A 164 -5.89 10.06 -6.79
CA ASN A 164 -4.92 11.02 -7.33
C ASN A 164 -5.24 12.47 -6.95
N TYR A 165 -6.50 12.79 -6.66
CA TYR A 165 -6.93 14.15 -6.37
C TYR A 165 -7.75 14.22 -5.10
N ILE A 166 -7.56 15.32 -4.34
CA ILE A 166 -8.38 15.71 -3.19
C ILE A 166 -8.94 17.10 -3.43
N ALA A 167 -10.19 17.31 -3.03
CA ALA A 167 -10.84 18.61 -3.10
C ALA A 167 -11.37 18.99 -1.73
N PHE A 168 -11.27 20.26 -1.40
CA PHE A 168 -11.74 20.81 -0.14
C PHE A 168 -12.98 21.69 -0.32
N ARG A 169 -14.01 21.39 0.48
CA ARG A 169 -15.24 22.16 0.54
C ARG A 169 -15.39 22.76 1.93
N TYR A 170 -15.54 24.07 2.01
CA TYR A 170 -15.88 24.80 3.23
C TYR A 170 -16.61 26.12 2.90
N TYR A 171 -17.27 26.70 3.87
CA TYR A 171 -18.17 27.85 3.67
C TYR A 171 -19.23 27.62 2.58
N GLY A 172 -19.71 26.38 2.47
CA GLY A 172 -20.76 26.01 1.51
C GLY A 172 -20.31 25.85 0.05
N GLN A 173 -19.03 26.05 -0.26
CA GLN A 173 -18.50 26.04 -1.62
C GLN A 173 -17.28 25.11 -1.75
N LEU A 174 -17.06 24.58 -2.95
CA LEU A 174 -15.80 23.93 -3.32
C LEU A 174 -14.73 25.03 -3.46
N GLN A 175 -13.65 24.91 -2.70
CA GLN A 175 -12.61 25.92 -2.62
C GLN A 175 -11.42 25.61 -3.54
N SER A 176 -11.02 24.33 -3.57
CA SER A 176 -9.83 23.93 -4.30
C SER A 176 -9.87 22.44 -4.65
N ILE A 177 -9.09 22.06 -5.69
CA ILE A 177 -8.78 20.69 -6.06
C ILE A 177 -7.27 20.61 -6.17
N HIS A 178 -6.67 19.60 -5.52
CA HIS A 178 -5.22 19.38 -5.50
C HIS A 178 -4.89 17.98 -6.00
N HIS A 179 -3.78 17.85 -6.71
CA HIS A 179 -3.15 16.56 -6.91
C HIS A 179 -2.46 16.15 -5.62
N ILE A 180 -2.62 14.88 -5.22
CA ILE A 180 -1.93 14.33 -4.04
C ILE A 180 -0.55 13.86 -4.52
N GLU A 181 0.49 14.53 -4.07
CA GLU A 181 1.87 14.22 -4.46
C GLU A 181 2.42 13.05 -3.66
N ASP A 182 2.09 13.00 -2.36
CA ASP A 182 2.57 11.96 -1.45
C ASP A 182 1.59 11.73 -0.30
N TYR A 183 1.69 10.57 0.35
CA TYR A 183 0.95 10.28 1.57
C TYR A 183 1.74 9.36 2.48
N VAL A 184 1.50 9.48 3.77
CA VAL A 184 2.09 8.63 4.78
C VAL A 184 1.02 7.99 5.66
N VAL A 185 1.30 6.79 6.14
CA VAL A 185 0.50 6.13 7.17
C VAL A 185 1.30 6.17 8.46
N THR A 186 0.89 7.03 9.37
CA THR A 186 1.58 7.25 10.64
C THR A 186 0.68 6.95 11.84
N LYS A 187 1.29 6.63 12.97
CA LYS A 187 0.62 6.59 14.28
C LYS A 187 0.86 7.86 15.09
N LYS A 188 1.80 8.69 14.66
CA LYS A 188 2.19 9.95 15.29
C LYS A 188 1.98 11.09 14.31
N LEU A 189 0.86 11.80 14.44
CA LEU A 189 0.54 12.93 13.56
C LEU A 189 1.48 14.11 13.75
N HIS A 190 2.04 14.29 14.96
CA HIS A 190 2.97 15.36 15.27
C HIS A 190 4.22 15.33 14.38
N ASP A 191 4.73 14.15 14.02
CA ASP A 191 5.91 14.02 13.15
C ASP A 191 5.66 14.60 11.74
N GLU A 192 4.39 14.64 11.33
CA GLU A 192 3.97 15.14 10.01
C GLU A 192 3.36 16.55 10.08
N ILE A 193 2.67 16.87 11.15
CA ILE A 193 1.98 18.15 11.39
C ILE A 193 2.37 18.59 12.81
N PRO A 194 3.39 19.48 12.95
CA PRO A 194 3.96 19.86 14.25
C PRO A 194 2.94 20.52 15.21
N GLU A 195 1.85 21.07 14.69
CA GLU A 195 0.78 21.67 15.47
C GLU A 195 -0.15 20.63 16.14
N MET A 196 -0.02 19.35 15.77
CA MET A 196 -0.71 18.24 16.43
C MET A 196 0.06 17.83 17.68
N PRO A 197 -0.64 17.37 18.75
CA PRO A 197 0.02 16.95 19.98
C PRO A 197 0.89 15.69 19.75
N ASP A 198 2.03 15.65 20.43
CA ASP A 198 2.91 14.45 20.48
C ASP A 198 2.32 13.42 21.45
N LYS A 199 1.41 12.56 20.97
CA LYS A 199 0.72 11.51 21.75
C LYS A 199 1.01 10.13 21.17
#